data_fe176c8a8bdeef7954e32f47e4dc9afd
#
_entry.id   fe176c8a8bdeef7954e32f47e4dc9afd
#
_cell.length_a   1.000
_cell.length_b   1.000
_cell.length_c   1.000
_cell.angle_alpha   90.00
_cell.angle_beta   90.00
_cell.angle_gamma   90.00
#
_symmetry.space_group_name_H-M   'P 1'
#
loop_
_entity.id
_entity.type
_entity.pdbx_description
1 polymer ?
#
loop_
_entity_poly.entity_id
_entity_poly.type
_entity_poly.pdbx_seq_one_letter_code
_entity_poly.pdbx_strand_id
1 'polypeptide(L)'
;MFKFLNYVRTIISFLIFSLLSACSDNGSFFNNRISGEEYGDTKEAKLIKYYSRLEERKISLGLLRQDGGGTDTPFDVDDIIEAFEQVAFYNEYDISGDKLLPNSEAVKLAKWKSNINISVRFGNSVNKKQQDNDLLEINELIGVLSQVTNHKIKISQQNINMYVIIANKKEIKDLIAEIGLLQPEFDPQRIPIITQLPRDIHCMAMTSMNAEANSGISSSLVIIRNELPHIMRKACIHEEIAQSLGLTNDSHLARPSVFNDDDEFATLTKFDEILLKILYDKRLHSGISKDKATQIVKNAADELLSLRY
;
A
#
# COMPACT_ATOMS: atom_id res chain seq x y z
N MET A 1 -25.11 -12.45 -44.24
CA MET A 1 -24.72 -13.15 -45.46
C MET A 1 -23.39 -13.81 -45.20
N PHE A 2 -23.42 -15.14 -44.85
CA PHE A 2 -22.65 -16.30 -45.31
C PHE A 2 -21.12 -16.14 -45.33
N LYS A 3 -20.30 -17.02 -44.75
CA LYS A 3 -20.20 -18.51 -44.59
C LYS A 3 -19.08 -18.80 -43.58
N PHE A 4 -19.26 -19.59 -42.56
CA PHE A 4 -18.89 -20.99 -42.35
C PHE A 4 -17.74 -21.55 -43.22
N LEU A 5 -16.67 -22.05 -42.57
CA LEU A 5 -16.13 -23.38 -42.88
C LEU A 5 -15.24 -23.95 -41.75
N ASN A 6 -15.59 -25.18 -41.37
CA ASN A 6 -14.86 -26.10 -40.49
C ASN A 6 -13.58 -26.67 -41.13
N TYR A 7 -12.60 -27.09 -40.29
CA TYR A 7 -11.71 -28.23 -40.59
C TYR A 7 -11.24 -28.86 -39.27
N VAL A 8 -11.71 -29.92 -38.88
CA VAL A 8 -11.53 -31.37 -38.84
C VAL A 8 -10.10 -31.86 -38.52
N ARG A 9 -10.01 -32.50 -37.34
CA ARG A 9 -9.25 -33.65 -36.82
C ARG A 9 -8.07 -34.19 -37.61
N THR A 10 -6.96 -34.48 -36.89
CA THR A 10 -6.29 -35.79 -37.02
C THR A 10 -5.63 -36.22 -35.70
N ILE A 11 -6.02 -37.40 -35.23
CA ILE A 11 -5.49 -38.18 -34.11
C ILE A 11 -4.31 -39.00 -34.65
N ILE A 12 -3.18 -39.02 -33.92
CA ILE A 12 -2.18 -40.10 -34.07
C ILE A 12 -1.80 -40.58 -32.68
N SER A 13 -2.28 -41.81 -32.38
CA SER A 13 -1.79 -42.68 -31.31
C SER A 13 -0.45 -43.30 -31.67
N PHE A 14 0.51 -43.30 -30.74
CA PHE A 14 1.58 -44.29 -30.74
C PHE A 14 1.78 -44.86 -29.35
N LEU A 15 1.37 -46.10 -29.20
CA LEU A 15 1.72 -47.05 -28.16
C LEU A 15 3.09 -47.65 -28.51
N ILE A 16 4.03 -47.65 -27.56
CA ILE A 16 5.09 -48.67 -27.52
C ILE A 16 5.34 -49.10 -26.07
N PHE A 17 5.47 -50.40 -25.94
CA PHE A 17 5.45 -51.30 -24.79
C PHE A 17 6.86 -51.50 -24.20
N SER A 18 6.91 -51.62 -22.87
CA SER A 18 7.74 -52.52 -22.03
C SER A 18 9.28 -52.57 -22.17
N LEU A 19 9.94 -52.53 -21.00
CA LEU A 19 10.60 -53.71 -20.44
C LEU A 19 11.06 -53.44 -18.99
N LEU A 20 10.70 -54.32 -18.11
CA LEU A 20 11.15 -54.50 -16.74
C LEU A 20 12.62 -54.94 -16.69
N SER A 21 13.42 -54.39 -15.79
CA SER A 21 14.53 -55.08 -15.18
C SER A 21 14.65 -54.70 -13.73
N ALA A 22 14.40 -55.66 -12.89
CA ALA A 22 14.66 -55.61 -11.47
C ALA A 22 16.13 -55.88 -11.21
N CYS A 23 16.76 -55.03 -10.39
CA CYS A 23 17.94 -55.39 -9.62
C CYS A 23 17.73 -54.93 -8.19
N SER A 24 17.65 -55.91 -7.31
CA SER A 24 17.72 -55.75 -5.86
C SER A 24 19.15 -55.49 -5.45
N ASP A 25 19.41 -54.45 -4.68
CA ASP A 25 20.57 -54.40 -3.80
C ASP A 25 20.17 -53.81 -2.45
N ASN A 26 20.39 -54.63 -1.43
CA ASN A 26 20.27 -54.30 -0.02
C ASN A 26 21.40 -53.34 0.41
N GLY A 27 21.06 -52.13 0.72
CA GLY A 27 21.96 -51.18 1.40
C GLY A 27 21.15 -50.42 2.46
N SER A 28 21.28 -50.88 3.69
CA SER A 28 20.81 -50.17 4.90
C SER A 28 21.54 -48.86 5.02
N PHE A 29 20.90 -47.75 4.67
CA PHE A 29 21.34 -46.41 5.01
C PHE A 29 20.29 -45.73 5.90
N PHE A 30 20.78 -45.23 7.00
CA PHE A 30 20.19 -44.48 8.07
C PHE A 30 19.01 -43.61 7.68
N ASN A 31 17.83 -43.97 8.19
CA ASN A 31 16.65 -43.12 8.27
C ASN A 31 16.91 -41.99 9.30
N ASN A 32 17.60 -40.94 8.91
CA ASN A 32 17.40 -39.64 9.52
C ASN A 32 16.15 -39.02 8.84
N ARG A 33 14.98 -39.41 9.33
CA ARG A 33 13.79 -38.59 9.19
C ARG A 33 14.07 -37.32 9.98
N ILE A 34 14.60 -36.30 9.30
CA ILE A 34 14.30 -34.93 9.65
C ILE A 34 12.79 -34.87 9.53
N SER A 35 12.10 -34.75 10.64
CA SER A 35 10.70 -34.37 10.71
C SER A 35 10.56 -33.03 10.02
N GLY A 36 10.38 -33.05 8.70
CA GLY A 36 9.80 -31.94 7.99
C GLY A 36 8.42 -31.77 8.61
N GLU A 37 8.27 -30.76 9.45
CA GLU A 37 6.96 -30.23 9.73
C GLU A 37 6.30 -30.07 8.37
N GLU A 38 5.29 -30.86 8.12
CA GLU A 38 4.31 -30.63 7.08
C GLU A 38 3.77 -29.25 7.35
N TYR A 39 4.31 -28.24 6.66
CA TYR A 39 3.75 -26.91 6.58
C TYR A 39 2.41 -27.08 5.89
N GLY A 40 1.45 -27.55 6.68
CA GLY A 40 0.12 -27.92 6.25
C GLY A 40 -0.46 -26.74 5.48
N ASP A 41 -1.20 -27.07 4.47
CA ASP A 41 -1.95 -26.28 3.50
C ASP A 41 -2.92 -25.28 4.18
N THR A 42 -2.39 -24.50 5.12
CA THR A 42 -3.11 -23.48 5.88
C THR A 42 -3.53 -22.35 4.95
N LYS A 43 -4.66 -21.70 5.28
CA LYS A 43 -5.11 -20.51 4.51
C LYS A 43 -4.02 -19.44 4.42
N GLU A 44 -3.21 -19.30 5.46
CA GLU A 44 -2.10 -18.36 5.54
C GLU A 44 -0.96 -18.72 4.58
N ALA A 45 -0.53 -20.00 4.57
CA ALA A 45 0.49 -20.48 3.63
C ALA A 45 0.05 -20.32 2.16
N LYS A 46 -1.23 -20.55 1.86
CA LYS A 46 -1.78 -20.29 0.52
C LYS A 46 -1.74 -18.81 0.16
N LEU A 47 -1.99 -17.92 1.12
CA LEU A 47 -1.98 -16.48 0.91
C LEU A 47 -0.56 -15.96 0.69
N ILE A 48 0.42 -16.41 1.50
CA ILE A 48 1.83 -16.10 1.29
C ILE A 48 2.30 -16.54 -0.10
N LYS A 49 1.97 -17.78 -0.50
CA LYS A 49 2.33 -18.28 -1.83
C LYS A 49 1.66 -17.49 -2.96
N TYR A 50 0.43 -17.04 -2.76
CA TYR A 50 -0.28 -16.19 -3.71
C TYR A 50 0.45 -14.85 -3.91
N TYR A 51 0.78 -14.16 -2.82
CA TYR A 51 1.46 -12.87 -2.89
C TYR A 51 2.90 -12.98 -3.42
N SER A 52 3.63 -14.05 -3.08
CA SER A 52 4.97 -14.27 -3.66
C SER A 52 4.92 -14.37 -5.19
N ARG A 53 3.94 -15.12 -5.73
CA ARG A 53 3.77 -15.22 -7.18
C ARG A 53 3.29 -13.90 -7.81
N LEU A 54 2.50 -13.13 -7.08
CA LEU A 54 2.04 -11.82 -7.54
C LEU A 54 3.22 -10.84 -7.63
N GLU A 55 4.08 -10.78 -6.61
CA GLU A 55 5.30 -9.97 -6.62
C GLU A 55 6.22 -10.35 -7.77
N GLU A 56 6.53 -11.65 -7.92
CA GLU A 56 7.35 -12.16 -9.03
C GLU A 56 6.78 -11.73 -10.39
N ARG A 57 5.47 -11.82 -10.57
CA ARG A 57 4.80 -11.38 -11.79
C ARG A 57 4.92 -9.87 -12.01
N LYS A 58 4.65 -9.04 -10.98
CA LYS A 58 4.76 -7.59 -11.08
C LYS A 58 6.18 -7.17 -11.44
N ILE A 59 7.19 -7.73 -10.79
CA ILE A 59 8.61 -7.47 -11.09
C ILE A 59 8.94 -7.87 -12.54
N SER A 60 8.45 -9.03 -13.01
CA SER A 60 8.70 -9.48 -14.39
C SER A 60 8.07 -8.57 -15.45
N LEU A 61 7.08 -7.78 -15.08
CA LEU A 61 6.43 -6.75 -15.90
C LEU A 61 7.09 -5.37 -15.79
N GLY A 62 8.17 -5.23 -15.00
CA GLY A 62 8.86 -3.95 -14.77
C GLY A 62 8.15 -3.05 -13.76
N LEU A 63 7.20 -3.59 -12.98
CA LEU A 63 6.51 -2.91 -11.90
C LEU A 63 7.27 -3.02 -10.57
N LEU A 64 6.77 -2.37 -9.53
CA LEU A 64 7.39 -2.29 -8.21
C LEU A 64 8.81 -1.71 -8.24
N ARG A 65 9.03 -0.70 -9.06
CA ARG A 65 10.30 0.03 -9.19
C ARG A 65 10.67 0.72 -7.88
N GLN A 66 11.97 0.76 -7.60
CA GLN A 66 12.52 1.40 -6.38
C GLN A 66 13.54 2.50 -6.72
N ASP A 67 13.60 2.92 -7.98
CA ASP A 67 14.55 3.91 -8.49
C ASP A 67 14.04 5.37 -8.40
N GLY A 68 12.81 5.56 -7.94
CA GLY A 68 12.19 6.87 -7.77
C GLY A 68 11.84 7.60 -9.07
N GLY A 69 11.81 6.88 -10.19
CA GLY A 69 11.58 7.44 -11.53
C GLY A 69 12.86 8.03 -12.16
N GLY A 70 12.80 8.36 -13.42
CA GLY A 70 13.95 8.85 -14.17
C GLY A 70 13.56 9.52 -15.49
N THR A 71 14.47 9.52 -16.46
CA THR A 71 14.26 10.10 -17.79
C THR A 71 13.19 9.39 -18.60
N ASP A 72 12.85 8.17 -18.24
CA ASP A 72 11.80 7.34 -18.86
C ASP A 72 10.39 7.67 -18.30
N THR A 73 10.32 8.47 -17.25
CA THR A 73 9.08 8.94 -16.64
C THR A 73 9.10 10.46 -16.44
N PRO A 74 9.20 11.21 -17.55
CA PRO A 74 9.16 12.68 -17.48
C PRO A 74 7.79 13.16 -17.01
N PHE A 75 7.75 14.29 -16.38
CA PHE A 75 6.52 14.98 -15.96
C PHE A 75 6.71 16.48 -15.99
N ASP A 76 5.63 17.21 -16.15
CA ASP A 76 5.59 18.67 -16.16
C ASP A 76 4.63 19.25 -15.12
N VAL A 77 4.33 20.54 -15.23
CA VAL A 77 3.45 21.26 -14.29
C VAL A 77 2.01 20.77 -14.41
N ASP A 78 1.54 20.46 -15.61
CA ASP A 78 0.17 20.03 -15.84
C ASP A 78 -0.04 18.63 -15.27
N ASP A 79 0.92 17.71 -15.41
CA ASP A 79 0.91 16.39 -14.78
C ASP A 79 0.80 16.48 -13.25
N ILE A 80 1.57 17.42 -12.64
CA ILE A 80 1.52 17.64 -11.18
C ILE A 80 0.15 18.13 -10.73
N ILE A 81 -0.43 19.09 -11.46
CA ILE A 81 -1.74 19.66 -11.12
C ILE A 81 -2.80 18.58 -11.21
N GLU A 82 -2.84 17.84 -12.31
CA GLU A 82 -3.83 16.81 -12.55
C GLU A 82 -3.72 15.68 -11.51
N ALA A 83 -2.52 15.17 -11.26
CA ALA A 83 -2.29 14.17 -10.24
C ALA A 83 -2.69 14.67 -8.84
N PHE A 84 -2.25 15.89 -8.45
CA PHE A 84 -2.59 16.44 -7.14
C PHE A 84 -4.10 16.57 -6.94
N GLU A 85 -4.82 17.03 -7.97
CA GLU A 85 -6.28 17.12 -7.91
C GLU A 85 -6.93 15.76 -7.67
N GLN A 86 -6.41 14.70 -8.29
CA GLN A 86 -6.94 13.35 -8.12
C GLN A 86 -6.62 12.76 -6.74
N VAL A 87 -5.39 12.87 -6.30
CA VAL A 87 -4.97 12.20 -5.05
C VAL A 87 -5.31 12.97 -3.78
N ALA A 88 -5.54 14.29 -3.84
CA ALA A 88 -5.81 15.13 -2.67
C ALA A 88 -7.28 15.52 -2.47
N PHE A 89 -8.12 15.40 -3.51
CA PHE A 89 -9.53 15.82 -3.46
C PHE A 89 -10.52 14.70 -3.71
N TYR A 90 -10.07 13.44 -3.68
CA TYR A 90 -10.92 12.26 -3.73
C TYR A 90 -10.44 11.27 -2.68
N ASN A 91 -11.28 10.31 -2.33
CA ASN A 91 -10.91 9.17 -1.50
C ASN A 91 -10.98 7.90 -2.35
N GLU A 92 -10.04 7.00 -2.15
CA GLU A 92 -10.04 5.70 -2.82
C GLU A 92 -11.32 4.91 -2.51
N TYR A 93 -11.72 4.90 -1.22
CA TYR A 93 -12.92 4.21 -0.76
C TYR A 93 -13.78 5.08 0.15
N ASP A 94 -15.09 4.89 0.02
CA ASP A 94 -16.08 5.26 1.02
C ASP A 94 -16.56 4.02 1.78
N ILE A 95 -16.88 4.22 3.05
CA ILE A 95 -17.49 3.20 3.89
C ILE A 95 -19.00 3.40 3.90
N SER A 96 -19.72 2.44 3.30
CA SER A 96 -21.18 2.40 3.32
C SER A 96 -21.66 1.12 4.00
N GLY A 97 -22.11 1.24 5.25
CA GLY A 97 -22.47 0.09 6.08
C GLY A 97 -21.25 -0.80 6.36
N ASP A 98 -21.27 -2.04 5.86
CA ASP A 98 -20.20 -3.04 5.98
C ASP A 98 -19.32 -3.19 4.73
N LYS A 99 -19.40 -2.25 3.78
CA LYS A 99 -18.72 -2.33 2.48
C LYS A 99 -17.81 -1.14 2.23
N LEU A 100 -16.67 -1.44 1.59
CA LEU A 100 -15.85 -0.45 0.91
C LEU A 100 -16.40 -0.26 -0.50
N LEU A 101 -16.70 0.96 -0.86
CA LEU A 101 -17.17 1.33 -2.20
C LEU A 101 -16.20 2.34 -2.79
N PRO A 102 -15.85 2.22 -4.09
CA PRO A 102 -15.08 3.25 -4.76
C PRO A 102 -15.80 4.60 -4.64
N ASN A 103 -15.07 5.66 -4.29
CA ASN A 103 -15.63 6.99 -4.19
C ASN A 103 -15.30 7.82 -5.43
N SER A 104 -16.30 8.49 -5.99
CA SER A 104 -16.15 9.42 -7.12
C SER A 104 -16.50 10.86 -6.76
N GLU A 105 -16.88 11.13 -5.51
CA GLU A 105 -17.25 12.47 -5.08
C GLU A 105 -16.04 13.24 -4.57
N ALA A 106 -15.92 14.50 -4.99
CA ALA A 106 -14.84 15.36 -4.51
C ALA A 106 -15.01 15.67 -3.02
N VAL A 107 -13.91 15.47 -2.27
CA VAL A 107 -13.81 15.81 -0.86
C VAL A 107 -13.06 17.14 -0.66
N LYS A 108 -13.13 17.69 0.54
CA LYS A 108 -12.31 18.83 0.91
C LYS A 108 -10.93 18.36 1.32
N LEU A 109 -9.90 19.14 0.95
CA LEU A 109 -8.51 18.84 1.31
C LEU A 109 -8.38 18.64 2.83
N ALA A 110 -7.68 17.58 3.21
CA ALA A 110 -7.36 17.26 4.58
C ALA A 110 -5.84 17.12 4.74
N LYS A 111 -5.27 17.69 5.82
CA LYS A 111 -3.87 17.48 6.19
C LYS A 111 -3.70 17.65 7.70
N TRP A 112 -2.59 17.15 8.22
CA TRP A 112 -2.27 17.29 9.64
C TRP A 112 -1.91 18.74 10.00
N LYS A 113 -2.36 19.17 11.17
CA LYS A 113 -1.93 20.41 11.83
C LYS A 113 -1.05 20.13 13.04
N SER A 114 -1.34 19.05 13.77
CA SER A 114 -0.56 18.59 14.92
C SER A 114 0.61 17.74 14.50
N ASN A 115 1.66 17.65 15.33
CA ASN A 115 2.74 16.70 15.14
C ASN A 115 2.21 15.28 15.02
N ILE A 116 2.83 14.46 14.18
CA ILE A 116 2.46 13.07 13.95
C ILE A 116 3.36 12.17 14.81
N ASN A 117 2.74 11.45 15.73
CA ASN A 117 3.39 10.48 16.61
C ASN A 117 2.93 9.08 16.22
N ILE A 118 3.84 8.31 15.62
CA ILE A 118 3.55 6.99 15.04
C ILE A 118 3.85 5.90 16.06
N SER A 119 2.92 4.96 16.25
CA SER A 119 3.16 3.69 16.92
C SER A 119 3.12 2.56 15.89
N VAL A 120 4.21 1.82 15.75
CA VAL A 120 4.26 0.62 14.91
C VAL A 120 3.93 -0.60 15.78
N ARG A 121 2.97 -1.40 15.33
CA ARG A 121 2.49 -2.61 16.01
C ARG A 121 2.68 -3.82 15.10
N PHE A 122 3.37 -4.82 15.60
CA PHE A 122 3.58 -6.08 14.90
C PHE A 122 2.74 -7.19 15.50
N GLY A 123 2.16 -8.02 14.64
CA GLY A 123 1.58 -9.29 15.05
C GLY A 123 2.66 -10.27 15.52
N ASN A 124 2.27 -11.26 16.32
CA ASN A 124 3.17 -12.30 16.83
C ASN A 124 3.76 -13.18 15.69
N SER A 125 3.08 -13.23 14.54
CA SER A 125 3.55 -13.92 13.33
C SER A 125 4.73 -13.23 12.65
N VAL A 126 5.00 -11.96 12.95
CA VAL A 126 6.09 -11.18 12.35
C VAL A 126 7.39 -11.49 13.09
N ASN A 127 8.31 -12.18 12.45
CA ASN A 127 9.60 -12.51 13.06
C ASN A 127 10.47 -11.27 13.29
N LYS A 128 11.42 -11.36 14.24
CA LYS A 128 12.24 -10.24 14.68
C LYS A 128 13.03 -9.58 13.53
N LYS A 129 13.60 -10.36 12.62
CA LYS A 129 14.37 -9.84 11.48
C LYS A 129 13.48 -8.97 10.57
N GLN A 130 12.25 -9.40 10.33
CA GLN A 130 11.28 -8.63 9.54
C GLN A 130 10.88 -7.36 10.27
N GLN A 131 10.59 -7.43 11.59
CA GLN A 131 10.28 -6.24 12.39
C GLN A 131 11.39 -5.20 12.29
N ASP A 132 12.67 -5.63 12.40
CA ASP A 132 13.81 -4.72 12.33
C ASP A 132 13.95 -4.06 10.96
N ASN A 133 13.76 -4.83 9.88
CA ASN A 133 13.80 -4.31 8.52
C ASN A 133 12.64 -3.32 8.25
N ASP A 134 11.41 -3.68 8.63
CA ASP A 134 10.24 -2.83 8.41
C ASP A 134 10.33 -1.54 9.26
N LEU A 135 10.87 -1.61 10.48
CA LEU A 135 11.15 -0.42 11.30
C LEU A 135 12.20 0.49 10.69
N LEU A 136 13.26 -0.08 10.10
CA LEU A 136 14.28 0.70 9.41
C LEU A 136 13.66 1.45 8.23
N GLU A 137 12.91 0.74 7.38
CA GLU A 137 12.21 1.32 6.23
C GLU A 137 11.26 2.46 6.64
N ILE A 138 10.45 2.23 7.67
CA ILE A 138 9.54 3.25 8.20
C ILE A 138 10.31 4.46 8.73
N ASN A 139 11.43 4.27 9.45
CA ASN A 139 12.24 5.38 9.95
C ASN A 139 12.86 6.22 8.82
N GLU A 140 13.37 5.57 7.79
CA GLU A 140 13.92 6.26 6.61
C GLU A 140 12.82 7.06 5.91
N LEU A 141 11.67 6.44 5.65
CA LEU A 141 10.53 7.09 5.02
C LEU A 141 10.04 8.32 5.79
N ILE A 142 9.81 8.20 7.11
CA ILE A 142 9.34 9.34 7.92
C ILE A 142 10.37 10.47 8.00
N GLY A 143 11.65 10.15 7.89
CA GLY A 143 12.71 11.15 7.73
C GLY A 143 12.52 11.99 6.46
N VAL A 144 12.30 11.33 5.32
CA VAL A 144 12.00 11.98 4.04
C VAL A 144 10.69 12.78 4.13
N LEU A 145 9.61 12.16 4.61
CA LEU A 145 8.30 12.81 4.72
C LEU A 145 8.35 14.05 5.62
N SER A 146 9.05 13.97 6.76
CA SER A 146 9.21 15.10 7.67
C SER A 146 9.97 16.27 7.03
N GLN A 147 11.02 15.96 6.26
CA GLN A 147 11.79 16.97 5.53
C GLN A 147 10.97 17.60 4.40
N VAL A 148 10.29 16.78 3.60
CA VAL A 148 9.54 17.22 2.42
C VAL A 148 8.35 18.09 2.80
N THR A 149 7.62 17.73 3.86
CA THR A 149 6.43 18.45 4.32
C THR A 149 6.75 19.58 5.30
N ASN A 150 7.97 19.64 5.80
CA ASN A 150 8.35 20.49 6.94
C ASN A 150 7.42 20.28 8.15
N HIS A 151 6.93 19.04 8.32
CA HIS A 151 6.03 18.66 9.40
C HIS A 151 6.71 17.66 10.33
N LYS A 152 6.50 17.78 11.63
CA LYS A 152 7.17 16.92 12.61
C LYS A 152 6.50 15.54 12.67
N ILE A 153 7.21 14.54 12.19
CA ILE A 153 6.79 13.13 12.17
C ILE A 153 7.84 12.31 12.92
N LYS A 154 7.42 11.42 13.82
CA LYS A 154 8.35 10.54 14.56
C LYS A 154 7.65 9.27 15.06
N ILE A 155 8.42 8.20 15.23
CA ILE A 155 7.99 7.06 16.05
C ILE A 155 8.00 7.48 17.53
N SER A 156 6.95 7.13 18.26
CA SER A 156 6.73 7.56 19.64
C SER A 156 5.98 6.48 20.43
N GLN A 157 6.06 6.59 21.75
CA GLN A 157 5.25 5.80 22.68
C GLN A 157 4.24 6.67 23.45
N GLN A 158 4.22 7.97 23.16
CA GLN A 158 3.35 8.93 23.86
C GLN A 158 2.60 9.80 22.85
N ASN A 159 1.38 10.15 23.21
CA ASN A 159 0.49 11.00 22.40
C ASN A 159 0.38 10.47 20.96
N ILE A 160 0.16 9.16 20.83
CA ILE A 160 0.05 8.48 19.54
C ILE A 160 -1.21 8.96 18.84
N ASN A 161 -1.06 9.32 17.57
CA ASN A 161 -2.17 9.70 16.69
C ASN A 161 -2.12 9.03 15.31
N MET A 162 -1.06 8.25 15.04
CA MET A 162 -0.99 7.37 13.87
C MET A 162 -0.54 5.97 14.32
N TYR A 163 -1.27 4.95 13.90
CA TYR A 163 -0.90 3.56 14.12
C TYR A 163 -0.57 2.88 12.80
N VAL A 164 0.54 2.15 12.76
CA VAL A 164 0.94 1.29 11.65
C VAL A 164 0.93 -0.15 12.17
N ILE A 165 0.01 -0.98 11.67
CA ILE A 165 -0.13 -2.39 12.03
C ILE A 165 0.46 -3.23 10.90
N ILE A 166 1.44 -4.07 11.22
CA ILE A 166 1.96 -5.10 10.32
C ILE A 166 1.69 -6.46 10.96
N ALA A 167 0.71 -7.20 10.42
CA ALA A 167 0.22 -8.42 11.03
C ALA A 167 -0.50 -9.32 10.01
N ASN A 168 -0.68 -10.60 10.34
CA ASN A 168 -1.53 -11.45 9.54
C ASN A 168 -3.02 -11.16 9.78
N LYS A 169 -3.86 -11.63 8.88
CA LYS A 169 -5.31 -11.36 8.91
C LYS A 169 -5.99 -11.68 10.24
N LYS A 170 -5.50 -12.68 10.99
CA LYS A 170 -6.12 -13.07 12.28
C LYS A 170 -5.74 -12.10 13.39
N GLU A 171 -4.49 -11.66 13.40
CA GLU A 171 -3.93 -10.78 14.44
C GLU A 171 -4.39 -9.33 14.30
N ILE A 172 -4.67 -8.87 13.07
CA ILE A 172 -5.16 -7.51 12.80
C ILE A 172 -6.37 -7.18 13.67
N LYS A 173 -7.32 -8.11 13.80
CA LYS A 173 -8.55 -7.89 14.59
C LYS A 173 -8.24 -7.59 16.06
N ASP A 174 -7.34 -8.37 16.66
CA ASP A 174 -7.01 -8.24 18.07
C ASP A 174 -6.22 -6.95 18.34
N LEU A 175 -5.29 -6.61 17.44
CA LEU A 175 -4.52 -5.36 17.51
C LEU A 175 -5.40 -4.12 17.33
N ILE A 176 -6.39 -4.15 16.43
CA ILE A 176 -7.35 -3.05 16.26
C ILE A 176 -8.23 -2.92 17.49
N ALA A 177 -8.69 -4.03 18.07
CA ALA A 177 -9.48 -4.00 19.29
C ALA A 177 -8.68 -3.37 20.45
N GLU A 178 -7.40 -3.70 20.59
CA GLU A 178 -6.50 -3.08 21.56
C GLU A 178 -6.37 -1.57 21.32
N ILE A 179 -6.16 -1.14 20.09
CA ILE A 179 -6.05 0.28 19.72
C ILE A 179 -7.38 1.01 19.95
N GLY A 180 -8.52 0.40 19.60
CA GLY A 180 -9.85 0.99 19.80
C GLY A 180 -10.17 1.29 21.26
N LEU A 181 -9.62 0.52 22.22
CA LEU A 181 -9.70 0.82 23.64
C LEU A 181 -8.89 2.07 24.04
N LEU A 182 -7.84 2.38 23.28
CA LEU A 182 -6.94 3.52 23.53
C LEU A 182 -7.36 4.78 22.77
N GLN A 183 -8.12 4.62 21.69
CA GLN A 183 -8.50 5.67 20.75
C GLN A 183 -9.99 5.56 20.38
N PRO A 184 -10.90 6.09 21.20
CA PRO A 184 -12.34 6.04 20.96
C PRO A 184 -12.80 6.71 19.66
N GLU A 185 -11.91 7.48 19.01
CA GLU A 185 -12.15 8.22 17.77
C GLU A 185 -12.23 7.27 16.56
N PHE A 186 -11.67 6.07 16.65
CA PHE A 186 -11.84 5.06 15.61
C PHE A 186 -13.25 4.47 15.69
N ASP A 187 -14.05 4.78 14.67
CA ASP A 187 -15.42 4.28 14.57
C ASP A 187 -15.47 2.75 14.65
N PRO A 188 -16.07 2.16 15.70
CA PRO A 188 -16.16 0.70 15.85
C PRO A 188 -16.87 0.02 14.68
N GLN A 189 -17.71 0.72 13.92
CA GLN A 189 -18.41 0.17 12.75
C GLN A 189 -17.46 -0.12 11.59
N ARG A 190 -16.30 0.53 11.56
CA ARG A 190 -15.27 0.28 10.55
C ARG A 190 -14.44 -0.98 10.80
N ILE A 191 -14.39 -1.46 12.05
CA ILE A 191 -13.57 -2.62 12.44
C ILE A 191 -13.91 -3.89 11.65
N PRO A 192 -15.18 -4.28 11.42
CA PRO A 192 -15.50 -5.47 10.65
C PRO A 192 -14.98 -5.43 9.22
N ILE A 193 -15.03 -4.25 8.57
CA ILE A 193 -14.57 -4.06 7.19
C ILE A 193 -13.07 -4.30 7.11
N ILE A 194 -12.33 -3.66 8.00
CA ILE A 194 -10.87 -3.72 8.05
C ILE A 194 -10.37 -5.15 8.34
N THR A 195 -11.04 -5.87 9.23
CA THR A 195 -10.64 -7.23 9.61
C THR A 195 -11.00 -8.29 8.57
N GLN A 196 -11.82 -7.94 7.58
CA GLN A 196 -12.29 -8.84 6.52
C GLN A 196 -11.81 -8.44 5.12
N LEU A 197 -10.78 -7.60 5.03
CA LEU A 197 -10.24 -7.14 3.75
C LEU A 197 -10.09 -8.30 2.74
N PRO A 198 -10.60 -8.14 1.51
CA PRO A 198 -10.37 -9.09 0.42
C PRO A 198 -8.86 -9.22 0.14
N ARG A 199 -8.47 -10.32 -0.51
CA ARG A 199 -7.03 -10.59 -0.76
C ARG A 199 -6.38 -9.64 -1.75
N ASP A 200 -7.16 -8.96 -2.57
CA ASP A 200 -6.75 -7.95 -3.54
C ASP A 200 -6.46 -6.58 -2.89
N ILE A 201 -6.95 -6.35 -1.69
CA ILE A 201 -6.53 -5.21 -0.85
C ILE A 201 -5.35 -5.67 0.01
N HIS A 202 -4.17 -5.21 -0.34
CA HIS A 202 -2.89 -5.61 0.28
C HIS A 202 -2.63 -4.87 1.59
N CYS A 203 -2.93 -3.60 1.60
CA CYS A 203 -2.82 -2.64 2.68
C CYS A 203 -3.92 -1.59 2.58
N MET A 204 -4.05 -0.75 3.57
CA MET A 204 -4.92 0.42 3.51
C MET A 204 -4.58 1.44 4.60
N ALA A 205 -4.78 2.71 4.30
CA ALA A 205 -4.79 3.78 5.28
C ALA A 205 -6.21 4.30 5.52
N MET A 206 -6.49 4.63 6.77
CA MET A 206 -7.72 5.33 7.14
C MET A 206 -7.37 6.53 8.00
N THR A 207 -7.87 7.68 7.62
CA THR A 207 -7.73 8.91 8.38
C THR A 207 -9.05 9.31 9.02
N SER A 208 -8.97 9.91 10.19
CA SER A 208 -10.11 10.55 10.86
C SER A 208 -9.83 12.03 11.01
N MET A 209 -10.88 12.83 10.84
CA MET A 209 -10.83 14.27 11.03
C MET A 209 -11.59 14.65 12.30
N ASN A 210 -11.14 15.68 12.99
CA ASN A 210 -11.91 16.24 14.08
C ASN A 210 -13.26 16.78 13.59
N ALA A 211 -14.28 16.70 14.43
CA ALA A 211 -15.63 17.19 14.11
C ALA A 211 -15.70 18.71 13.85
N GLU A 212 -14.71 19.47 14.31
CA GLU A 212 -14.65 20.91 14.07
C GLU A 212 -14.25 21.19 12.61
N ALA A 213 -14.98 22.08 11.97
CA ALA A 213 -14.69 22.48 10.60
C ALA A 213 -13.24 22.97 10.44
N ASN A 214 -12.54 22.44 9.44
CA ASN A 214 -11.16 22.80 9.11
C ASN A 214 -10.09 22.36 10.13
N SER A 215 -10.39 21.47 11.07
CA SER A 215 -9.41 21.03 12.08
C SER A 215 -8.28 20.18 11.50
N GLY A 216 -8.50 19.54 10.34
CA GLY A 216 -7.55 18.65 9.69
C GLY A 216 -7.59 17.21 10.20
N ILE A 217 -6.62 16.42 9.77
CA ILE A 217 -6.49 15.02 10.20
C ILE A 217 -6.09 15.00 11.68
N SER A 218 -6.78 14.19 12.47
CA SER A 218 -6.56 14.01 13.91
C SER A 218 -5.93 12.68 14.25
N SER A 219 -6.30 11.62 13.51
CA SER A 219 -5.75 10.29 13.69
C SER A 219 -5.68 9.51 12.38
N SER A 220 -4.80 8.51 12.32
CA SER A 220 -4.69 7.59 11.18
C SER A 220 -4.38 6.17 11.64
N LEU A 221 -4.91 5.20 10.89
CA LEU A 221 -4.64 3.79 11.04
C LEU A 221 -4.20 3.21 9.69
N VAL A 222 -2.96 2.73 9.64
CA VAL A 222 -2.38 2.02 8.50
C VAL A 222 -2.35 0.54 8.82
N ILE A 223 -2.82 -0.28 7.89
CA ILE A 223 -2.83 -1.74 8.01
C ILE A 223 -2.09 -2.35 6.84
N ILE A 224 -1.11 -3.17 7.13
CA ILE A 224 -0.26 -3.87 6.16
C ILE A 224 -0.27 -5.36 6.50
N ARG A 225 -0.51 -6.19 5.49
CA ARG A 225 -0.52 -7.64 5.67
C ARG A 225 0.90 -8.19 5.84
N ASN A 226 1.12 -8.98 6.89
CA ASN A 226 2.38 -9.69 7.09
C ASN A 226 2.64 -10.76 6.01
N GLU A 227 1.59 -11.27 5.37
CA GLU A 227 1.69 -12.28 4.32
C GLU A 227 2.32 -11.76 3.02
N LEU A 228 2.49 -10.43 2.88
CA LEU A 228 3.13 -9.81 1.73
C LEU A 228 4.64 -10.10 1.70
N PRO A 229 5.22 -10.41 0.53
CA PRO A 229 6.65 -10.47 0.36
C PRO A 229 7.28 -9.08 0.50
N HIS A 230 8.61 -9.03 0.50
CA HIS A 230 9.36 -7.86 0.95
C HIS A 230 9.07 -6.59 0.15
N ILE A 231 9.05 -6.66 -1.20
CA ILE A 231 8.91 -5.46 -2.04
C ILE A 231 7.46 -4.95 -2.03
N MET A 232 6.46 -5.85 -2.08
CA MET A 232 5.06 -5.45 -1.94
C MET A 232 4.78 -4.85 -0.56
N ARG A 233 5.39 -5.39 0.51
CA ARG A 233 5.23 -4.81 1.85
C ARG A 233 5.91 -3.46 1.97
N LYS A 234 7.07 -3.28 1.32
CA LYS A 234 7.74 -1.98 1.20
C LYS A 234 6.88 -0.97 0.45
N ALA A 235 6.25 -1.38 -0.66
CA ALA A 235 5.31 -0.54 -1.39
C ALA A 235 4.18 -0.06 -0.48
N CYS A 236 3.53 -0.98 0.24
CA CYS A 236 2.51 -0.65 1.22
C CYS A 236 2.98 0.31 2.33
N ILE A 237 4.22 0.18 2.81
CA ILE A 237 4.77 1.10 3.82
C ILE A 237 4.88 2.51 3.25
N HIS A 238 5.41 2.65 2.02
CA HIS A 238 5.59 3.95 1.39
C HIS A 238 4.27 4.62 1.04
N GLU A 239 3.38 3.88 0.42
CA GLU A 239 2.09 4.34 -0.06
C GLU A 239 1.19 4.76 1.12
N GLU A 240 0.88 3.84 2.02
CA GLU A 240 -0.12 4.06 3.07
C GLU A 240 0.29 5.10 4.12
N ILE A 241 1.60 5.17 4.46
CA ILE A 241 2.09 6.20 5.37
C ILE A 241 2.05 7.57 4.69
N ALA A 242 2.36 7.66 3.39
CA ALA A 242 2.30 8.92 2.65
C ALA A 242 0.83 9.35 2.41
N GLN A 243 -0.08 8.44 2.04
CA GLN A 243 -1.52 8.70 1.94
C GLN A 243 -2.10 9.21 3.27
N SER A 244 -1.64 8.67 4.39
CA SER A 244 -2.03 9.13 5.72
C SER A 244 -1.70 10.59 6.01
N LEU A 245 -0.89 11.25 5.18
CA LEU A 245 -0.61 12.69 5.29
C LEU A 245 -1.67 13.57 4.63
N GLY A 246 -2.57 12.97 3.83
CA GLY A 246 -3.71 13.64 3.20
C GLY A 246 -3.78 13.55 1.68
N LEU A 247 -3.01 12.66 1.04
CA LEU A 247 -3.16 12.26 -0.36
C LEU A 247 -3.92 10.94 -0.39
N THR A 248 -5.25 10.98 -0.28
CA THR A 248 -6.11 9.87 0.16
C THR A 248 -6.69 9.03 -0.98
N ASN A 249 -6.21 9.23 -2.20
CA ASN A 249 -6.71 8.51 -3.36
C ASN A 249 -5.57 8.06 -4.27
N ASP A 250 -5.80 6.97 -4.99
CA ASP A 250 -4.95 6.51 -6.08
C ASP A 250 -5.48 6.97 -7.42
N SER A 251 -4.60 7.11 -8.42
CA SER A 251 -5.00 7.51 -9.75
C SER A 251 -3.97 7.10 -10.80
N HIS A 252 -4.43 6.55 -11.91
CA HIS A 252 -3.61 6.30 -13.09
C HIS A 252 -2.98 7.57 -13.69
N LEU A 253 -3.46 8.75 -13.31
CA LEU A 253 -2.89 10.05 -13.71
C LEU A 253 -1.69 10.45 -12.83
N ALA A 254 -1.52 9.82 -11.68
CA ALA A 254 -0.37 10.07 -10.81
C ALA A 254 0.84 9.24 -11.30
N ARG A 255 1.65 9.79 -12.23
CA ARG A 255 2.86 9.12 -12.74
C ARG A 255 4.01 10.11 -12.93
N PRO A 256 5.22 9.79 -12.44
CA PRO A 256 5.62 8.59 -11.68
C PRO A 256 5.29 8.70 -10.18
N SER A 257 4.52 7.80 -9.63
CA SER A 257 4.01 7.92 -8.25
C SER A 257 3.76 6.57 -7.59
N VAL A 258 3.89 6.51 -6.27
CA VAL A 258 3.39 5.39 -5.46
C VAL A 258 1.86 5.36 -5.37
N PHE A 259 1.19 6.47 -5.70
CA PHE A 259 -0.27 6.62 -5.76
C PHE A 259 -0.83 6.27 -7.15
N ASN A 260 -0.06 5.51 -7.95
CA ASN A 260 -0.50 5.02 -9.25
C ASN A 260 -1.11 3.63 -9.11
N ASP A 261 -2.36 3.46 -9.59
CA ASP A 261 -3.12 2.20 -9.52
C ASP A 261 -2.40 1.00 -10.17
N ASP A 262 -1.40 1.25 -11.03
CA ASP A 262 -0.68 0.20 -11.76
C ASP A 262 0.48 -0.44 -10.96
N ASP A 263 0.74 0.01 -9.74
CA ASP A 263 1.88 -0.42 -8.89
C ASP A 263 3.25 -0.27 -9.60
N GLU A 264 3.44 0.76 -10.45
CA GLU A 264 4.71 0.95 -11.16
C GLU A 264 5.87 1.18 -10.18
N PHE A 265 5.63 1.94 -9.12
CA PHE A 265 6.65 2.27 -8.11
C PHE A 265 6.31 1.66 -6.74
N ALA A 266 7.32 1.05 -6.12
CA ALA A 266 7.23 0.52 -4.75
C ALA A 266 7.75 1.51 -3.69
N THR A 267 8.39 2.59 -4.09
CA THR A 267 8.95 3.59 -3.18
C THR A 267 8.63 5.00 -3.63
N LEU A 268 8.51 5.89 -2.65
CA LEU A 268 8.23 7.31 -2.87
C LEU A 268 9.14 7.89 -3.95
N THR A 269 8.57 8.60 -4.91
CA THR A 269 9.26 9.21 -6.03
C THR A 269 9.50 10.70 -5.80
N LYS A 270 10.28 11.34 -6.68
CA LYS A 270 10.43 12.80 -6.66
C LYS A 270 9.14 13.54 -7.02
N PHE A 271 8.27 12.90 -7.78
CA PHE A 271 6.94 13.41 -8.09
C PHE A 271 6.08 13.46 -6.82
N ASP A 272 6.07 12.38 -6.05
CA ASP A 272 5.34 12.30 -4.77
C ASP A 272 5.84 13.32 -3.75
N GLU A 273 7.17 13.54 -3.70
CA GLU A 273 7.74 14.60 -2.85
C GLU A 273 7.19 15.99 -3.22
N ILE A 274 6.95 16.25 -4.52
CA ILE A 274 6.36 17.51 -4.98
C ILE A 274 4.89 17.60 -4.56
N LEU A 275 4.11 16.53 -4.77
CA LEU A 275 2.70 16.48 -4.35
C LEU A 275 2.57 16.75 -2.84
N LEU A 276 3.45 16.14 -2.03
CA LEU A 276 3.49 16.35 -0.58
C LEU A 276 3.91 17.79 -0.20
N LYS A 277 4.86 18.39 -0.91
CA LYS A 277 5.24 19.80 -0.71
C LYS A 277 4.07 20.73 -1.01
N ILE A 278 3.33 20.46 -2.09
CA ILE A 278 2.14 21.24 -2.44
C ILE A 278 1.07 21.06 -1.36
N LEU A 279 0.78 19.83 -0.93
CA LEU A 279 -0.18 19.56 0.14
C LEU A 279 0.10 20.37 1.41
N TYR A 280 1.39 20.47 1.80
CA TYR A 280 1.81 21.18 3.00
C TYR A 280 2.18 22.66 2.74
N ASP A 281 1.92 23.17 1.53
CA ASP A 281 2.05 24.62 1.27
C ASP A 281 1.16 25.41 2.26
N LYS A 282 1.69 26.53 2.74
CA LYS A 282 1.01 27.38 3.73
C LYS A 282 -0.27 28.05 3.20
N ARG A 283 -0.36 28.21 1.88
CA ARG A 283 -1.53 28.76 1.19
C ARG A 283 -2.71 27.80 1.18
N LEU A 284 -2.46 26.47 1.23
CA LEU A 284 -3.49 25.45 1.34
C LEU A 284 -3.83 25.18 2.82
N HIS A 285 -5.10 25.03 3.13
CA HIS A 285 -5.58 24.69 4.47
C HIS A 285 -6.61 23.56 4.41
N SER A 286 -6.70 22.77 5.49
CA SER A 286 -7.75 21.77 5.61
C SER A 286 -9.13 22.40 5.47
N GLY A 287 -10.03 21.74 4.73
CA GLY A 287 -11.38 22.24 4.45
C GLY A 287 -11.50 23.12 3.19
N ILE A 288 -10.40 23.45 2.51
CA ILE A 288 -10.47 24.13 1.20
C ILE A 288 -11.06 23.19 0.15
N SER A 289 -11.92 23.70 -0.71
CA SER A 289 -12.46 22.94 -1.87
C SER A 289 -11.48 22.93 -3.03
N LYS A 290 -11.61 21.93 -3.90
CA LYS A 290 -10.81 21.78 -5.13
C LYS A 290 -10.77 23.08 -5.94
N ASP A 291 -11.91 23.67 -6.28
CA ASP A 291 -11.98 24.90 -7.11
C ASP A 291 -11.20 26.07 -6.52
N LYS A 292 -11.20 26.19 -5.18
CA LYS A 292 -10.44 27.27 -4.49
C LYS A 292 -8.94 26.97 -4.40
N ALA A 293 -8.58 25.70 -4.44
CA ALA A 293 -7.18 25.27 -4.34
C ALA A 293 -6.46 25.30 -5.69
N THR A 294 -7.14 25.08 -6.81
CA THR A 294 -6.54 24.90 -8.15
C THR A 294 -5.49 25.96 -8.49
N GLN A 295 -5.79 27.26 -8.30
CA GLN A 295 -4.80 28.32 -8.61
C GLN A 295 -3.61 28.30 -7.67
N ILE A 296 -3.79 27.92 -6.40
CA ILE A 296 -2.71 27.79 -5.42
C ILE A 296 -1.80 26.62 -5.78
N VAL A 297 -2.41 25.49 -6.16
CA VAL A 297 -1.71 24.28 -6.61
C VAL A 297 -0.85 24.59 -7.83
N LYS A 298 -1.43 25.26 -8.83
CA LYS A 298 -0.71 25.68 -10.04
C LYS A 298 0.51 26.54 -9.70
N ASN A 299 0.33 27.59 -8.91
CA ASN A 299 1.43 28.48 -8.53
C ASN A 299 2.53 27.71 -7.76
N ALA A 300 2.14 26.79 -6.86
CA ALA A 300 3.10 25.98 -6.11
C ALA A 300 3.86 25.01 -7.01
N ALA A 301 3.20 24.39 -7.98
CA ALA A 301 3.85 23.50 -8.96
C ALA A 301 4.85 24.26 -9.83
N ASP A 302 4.48 25.43 -10.38
CA ASP A 302 5.34 26.30 -11.16
C ASP A 302 6.60 26.73 -10.35
N GLU A 303 6.42 27.17 -9.09
CA GLU A 303 7.51 27.56 -8.18
C GLU A 303 8.47 26.36 -7.93
N LEU A 304 7.94 25.18 -7.64
CA LEU A 304 8.76 24.02 -7.31
C LEU A 304 9.55 23.46 -8.51
N LEU A 305 8.98 23.49 -9.72
CA LEU A 305 9.71 23.09 -10.93
C LEU A 305 10.73 24.12 -11.38
N SER A 306 10.44 25.44 -11.22
CA SER A 306 11.38 26.48 -11.58
C SER A 306 12.67 26.48 -10.74
N LEU A 307 12.61 25.91 -9.52
CA LEU A 307 13.78 25.73 -8.64
C LEU A 307 14.68 24.54 -9.04
N ARG A 308 14.25 23.73 -10.01
CA ARG A 308 15.03 22.56 -10.51
C ARG A 308 15.97 22.92 -11.67
N TYR A 309 15.80 24.08 -12.26
CA TYR A 309 16.62 24.64 -13.35
C TYR A 309 17.35 25.89 -12.88
#